data_331aff3f4198cef0b9fddb3b1ecadca2
#
_entry.id   331aff3f4198cef0b9fddb3b1ecadca2
#
_cell.length_a   1.000
_cell.length_b   1.000
_cell.length_c   1.000
_cell.angle_alpha   90.00
_cell.angle_beta   90.00
_cell.angle_gamma   90.00
#
_symmetry.space_group_name_H-M   'P 1'
#
loop_
_entity.id
_entity.type
_entity.pdbx_description
1 polymer ?
#
loop_
_entity_poly.entity_id
_entity_poly.type
_entity_poly.pdbx_seq_one_letter_code
_entity_poly.pdbx_strand_id
1 'polypeptide(L)'
;MLGNILSAIDLPKGVVNILPVAAAVGEKVMSQAAKGIKDISLELGGKSAIIVCADADIEYACDLIIGGIFTNAGQICSATSRLIVHQDIADALFERLKTKTENLSIGDGFDTDTQMGPLVSEQQLNQVKKYFDIAMTEKLGCLTGGKVLGRAGYFVTPTIYHNVPVTSQLWTEEVFGPVLVSKTFAEDLDAIRLANDSKFALAATIVSADEDAALKMALQIQAGHIWINEQQIVLPQAGWGGFKQSGIGRELGSDGLSAYQKSKHVLLTH
;
A
#
# COMPACT_ATOMS: atom_id res chain seq x y z
N MET A 1 19.37 16.26 3.42
CA MET A 1 19.39 17.18 2.26
C MET A 1 18.30 18.25 2.37
N LEU A 2 17.00 17.95 2.44
CA LEU A 2 15.92 18.95 2.55
C LEU A 2 16.09 19.88 3.75
N GLY A 3 16.42 19.39 4.94
CA GLY A 3 16.67 20.21 6.13
C GLY A 3 17.78 21.24 5.95
N ASN A 4 18.86 20.88 5.21
CA ASN A 4 19.94 21.82 4.91
C ASN A 4 19.48 22.92 3.95
N ILE A 5 18.62 22.62 2.98
CA ILE A 5 18.02 23.59 2.07
C ILE A 5 17.14 24.56 2.87
N LEU A 6 16.25 24.03 3.71
CA LEU A 6 15.37 24.83 4.57
C LEU A 6 16.12 25.73 5.55
N SER A 7 17.29 25.28 6.03
CA SER A 7 18.16 26.08 6.91
C SER A 7 18.92 27.18 6.16
N ALA A 8 19.07 27.06 4.83
CA ALA A 8 19.80 28.01 4.00
C ALA A 8 18.92 29.14 3.39
N ILE A 9 17.59 29.02 3.51
CA ILE A 9 16.63 30.03 3.06
C ILE A 9 16.08 30.80 4.25
N ASP A 10 15.63 32.03 3.99
CA ASP A 10 15.13 32.97 5.03
C ASP A 10 13.70 32.63 5.43
N LEU A 11 13.51 31.45 6.07
CA LEU A 11 12.24 31.05 6.67
C LEU A 11 12.23 31.39 8.16
N PRO A 12 11.13 31.94 8.69
CA PRO A 12 10.98 32.11 10.12
C PRO A 12 11.17 30.79 10.88
N LYS A 13 11.89 30.84 11.99
CA LYS A 13 12.16 29.65 12.82
C LYS A 13 10.86 28.95 13.27
N GLY A 14 10.80 27.65 13.11
CA GLY A 14 9.67 26.83 13.52
C GLY A 14 8.51 26.73 12.54
N VAL A 15 8.61 27.35 11.35
CA VAL A 15 7.60 27.20 10.27
C VAL A 15 7.62 25.80 9.69
N VAL A 16 8.81 25.22 9.49
CA VAL A 16 8.97 23.84 9.02
C VAL A 16 9.80 23.05 10.03
N ASN A 17 9.27 21.92 10.47
CA ASN A 17 9.94 20.97 11.36
C ASN A 17 9.85 19.57 10.74
N ILE A 18 10.99 18.89 10.60
CA ILE A 18 11.06 17.53 10.05
C ILE A 18 11.43 16.57 11.18
N LEU A 19 10.49 15.70 11.54
CA LEU A 19 10.65 14.73 12.62
C LEU A 19 10.40 13.31 12.09
N PRO A 20 11.45 12.52 11.86
CA PRO A 20 11.29 11.12 11.50
C PRO A 20 10.66 10.33 12.65
N VAL A 21 9.55 9.63 12.40
CA VAL A 21 8.81 8.87 13.41
C VAL A 21 8.24 7.57 12.81
N ALA A 22 7.90 6.60 13.67
CA ALA A 22 7.22 5.37 13.24
C ALA A 22 5.71 5.59 13.05
N ALA A 23 5.06 4.71 12.28
CA ALA A 23 3.66 4.81 11.87
C ALA A 23 2.63 4.97 13.02
N ALA A 24 2.91 4.44 14.20
CA ALA A 24 2.03 4.55 15.39
C ALA A 24 1.87 5.97 15.97
N VAL A 25 2.50 6.98 15.34
CA VAL A 25 2.51 8.36 15.86
C VAL A 25 1.30 9.16 15.36
N GLY A 26 0.62 8.76 14.31
CA GLY A 26 -0.51 9.52 13.74
C GLY A 26 -1.61 9.86 14.73
N GLU A 27 -2.07 8.88 15.54
CA GLU A 27 -3.07 9.10 16.59
C GLU A 27 -2.59 10.08 17.66
N LYS A 28 -1.30 10.02 18.03
CA LYS A 28 -0.69 10.94 18.98
C LYS A 28 -0.62 12.36 18.43
N VAL A 29 -0.27 12.52 17.16
CA VAL A 29 -0.27 13.82 16.48
C VAL A 29 -1.68 14.41 16.48
N MET A 30 -2.70 13.63 16.12
CA MET A 30 -4.09 14.04 16.13
C MET A 30 -4.54 14.48 17.53
N SER A 31 -4.24 13.68 18.56
CA SER A 31 -4.55 14.00 19.96
C SER A 31 -3.86 15.28 20.45
N GLN A 32 -2.62 15.54 20.05
CA GLN A 32 -1.91 16.76 20.43
C GLN A 32 -2.41 17.98 19.63
N ALA A 33 -2.76 17.81 18.36
CA ALA A 33 -3.31 18.87 17.53
C ALA A 33 -4.63 19.44 18.10
N ALA A 34 -5.45 18.56 18.69
CA ALA A 34 -6.70 18.95 19.35
C ALA A 34 -6.51 20.00 20.45
N LYS A 35 -5.41 19.99 21.21
CA LYS A 35 -5.12 20.96 22.28
C LYS A 35 -4.93 22.39 21.78
N GLY A 36 -4.61 22.58 20.52
CA GLY A 36 -4.42 23.91 19.92
C GLY A 36 -5.37 24.18 18.76
N ILE A 37 -6.35 23.31 18.54
CA ILE A 37 -7.30 23.38 17.41
C ILE A 37 -6.53 23.55 16.08
N LYS A 38 -5.49 22.72 15.90
CA LYS A 38 -4.66 22.75 14.70
C LYS A 38 -5.25 21.85 13.64
N ASP A 39 -5.27 22.33 12.39
CA ASP A 39 -5.54 21.46 11.26
C ASP A 39 -4.40 20.46 11.11
N ILE A 40 -4.76 19.26 10.67
CA ILE A 40 -3.81 18.18 10.40
C ILE A 40 -4.16 17.50 9.08
N SER A 41 -3.16 17.04 8.37
CA SER A 41 -3.24 16.02 7.36
C SER A 41 -2.44 14.82 7.84
N LEU A 42 -3.01 13.62 7.73
CA LEU A 42 -2.38 12.37 8.13
C LEU A 42 -2.42 11.42 6.93
N GLU A 43 -1.25 11.04 6.48
CA GLU A 43 -1.03 9.96 5.52
C GLU A 43 -0.40 8.78 6.24
N LEU A 44 -1.17 7.71 6.41
CA LEU A 44 -0.80 6.57 7.24
C LEU A 44 -0.72 5.28 6.40
N GLY A 45 -0.74 4.13 7.07
CA GLY A 45 -0.60 2.84 6.42
C GLY A 45 -1.79 2.42 5.58
N GLY A 46 -1.61 1.32 4.87
CA GLY A 46 -2.62 0.69 4.06
C GLY A 46 -2.61 -0.84 4.12
N LYS A 47 -3.68 -1.44 3.68
CA LYS A 47 -3.79 -2.87 3.38
C LYS A 47 -4.49 -3.00 2.03
N SER A 48 -3.92 -2.35 1.03
CA SER A 48 -4.54 -2.16 -0.28
C SER A 48 -4.78 -3.49 -1.00
N ALA A 49 -5.87 -3.54 -1.76
CA ALA A 49 -6.24 -4.72 -2.52
C ALA A 49 -5.88 -4.56 -4.00
N ILE A 50 -5.51 -5.68 -4.64
CA ILE A 50 -5.57 -5.82 -6.09
C ILE A 50 -6.63 -6.88 -6.40
N ILE A 51 -7.66 -6.49 -7.17
CA ILE A 51 -8.75 -7.36 -7.62
C ILE A 51 -8.45 -7.77 -9.05
N VAL A 52 -8.43 -9.06 -9.32
CA VAL A 52 -8.22 -9.60 -10.67
C VAL A 52 -9.48 -10.32 -11.11
N CYS A 53 -10.18 -9.75 -12.09
CA CYS A 53 -11.44 -10.25 -12.63
C CYS A 53 -11.21 -11.46 -13.57
N ALA A 54 -12.26 -12.21 -13.86
CA ALA A 54 -12.19 -13.43 -14.65
C ALA A 54 -11.69 -13.23 -16.10
N ASP A 55 -11.91 -12.04 -16.64
CA ASP A 55 -11.55 -11.63 -18.02
C ASP A 55 -10.15 -11.00 -18.12
N ALA A 56 -9.42 -10.89 -17.01
CA ALA A 56 -8.11 -10.26 -16.97
C ALA A 56 -7.06 -11.08 -17.74
N ASP A 57 -6.15 -10.38 -18.43
CA ASP A 57 -4.94 -11.01 -18.96
C ASP A 57 -4.01 -11.41 -17.81
N ILE A 58 -3.71 -12.71 -17.72
CA ILE A 58 -2.95 -13.29 -16.60
C ILE A 58 -1.52 -12.77 -16.56
N GLU A 59 -0.86 -12.62 -17.73
CA GLU A 59 0.52 -12.12 -17.76
C GLU A 59 0.60 -10.68 -17.26
N TYR A 60 -0.29 -9.85 -17.74
CA TYR A 60 -0.38 -8.45 -17.35
C TYR A 60 -0.77 -8.31 -15.87
N ALA A 61 -1.76 -9.10 -15.41
CA ALA A 61 -2.15 -9.12 -14.00
C ALA A 61 -0.98 -9.51 -13.08
N CYS A 62 -0.18 -10.53 -13.46
CA CYS A 62 1.02 -10.90 -12.70
C CYS A 62 2.04 -9.76 -12.61
N ASP A 63 2.25 -9.00 -13.69
CA ASP A 63 3.18 -7.87 -13.69
C ASP A 63 2.69 -6.74 -12.78
N LEU A 64 1.39 -6.44 -12.80
CA LEU A 64 0.77 -5.48 -11.89
C LEU A 64 0.85 -5.94 -10.43
N ILE A 65 0.63 -7.23 -10.15
CA ILE A 65 0.75 -7.77 -8.79
C ILE A 65 2.18 -7.65 -8.28
N ILE A 66 3.17 -8.08 -9.08
CA ILE A 66 4.59 -8.03 -8.72
C ILE A 66 5.03 -6.59 -8.46
N GLY A 67 4.73 -5.68 -9.38
CA GLY A 67 5.05 -4.27 -9.21
C GLY A 67 4.32 -3.65 -8.02
N GLY A 68 3.06 -4.03 -7.76
CA GLY A 68 2.23 -3.50 -6.67
C GLY A 68 2.71 -3.89 -5.28
N ILE A 69 3.34 -5.06 -5.12
CA ILE A 69 3.76 -5.54 -3.79
C ILE A 69 5.27 -5.65 -3.61
N PHE A 70 6.05 -5.98 -4.64
CA PHE A 70 7.49 -6.23 -4.43
C PHE A 70 8.38 -5.02 -4.74
N THR A 71 7.86 -3.99 -5.38
CA THR A 71 8.55 -2.70 -5.52
C THR A 71 8.91 -2.16 -4.12
N ASN A 72 10.14 -1.66 -4.00
CA ASN A 72 10.71 -1.18 -2.73
C ASN A 72 10.59 -2.22 -1.58
N ALA A 73 10.66 -3.52 -1.92
CA ALA A 73 10.48 -4.63 -0.98
C ALA A 73 9.16 -4.55 -0.18
N GLY A 74 8.07 -4.08 -0.80
CA GLY A 74 6.75 -3.94 -0.19
C GLY A 74 6.62 -2.83 0.86
N GLN A 75 7.62 -1.96 0.97
CA GLN A 75 7.65 -0.85 1.91
C GLN A 75 7.07 0.41 1.27
N ILE A 76 5.80 0.33 0.85
CA ILE A 76 5.01 1.41 0.27
C ILE A 76 3.64 1.39 0.95
N CYS A 77 3.15 2.55 1.39
CA CYS A 77 1.85 2.67 2.09
C CYS A 77 0.67 2.18 1.23
N SER A 78 0.74 2.37 -0.08
CA SER A 78 -0.27 1.90 -1.04
C SER A 78 -0.02 0.49 -1.58
N ALA A 79 1.03 -0.23 -1.14
CA ALA A 79 1.34 -1.57 -1.65
C ALA A 79 0.12 -2.48 -1.64
N THR A 80 -0.22 -3.06 -2.80
CA THR A 80 -1.37 -3.94 -2.98
C THR A 80 -1.09 -5.32 -2.40
N SER A 81 -1.05 -5.39 -1.08
CA SER A 81 -0.64 -6.57 -0.32
C SER A 81 -1.73 -7.63 -0.17
N ARG A 82 -2.97 -7.37 -0.62
CA ARG A 82 -4.06 -8.35 -0.69
C ARG A 82 -4.48 -8.59 -2.13
N LEU A 83 -4.26 -9.79 -2.64
CA LEU A 83 -4.76 -10.26 -3.93
C LEU A 83 -6.13 -10.91 -3.76
N ILE A 84 -7.12 -10.39 -4.48
CA ILE A 84 -8.48 -10.90 -4.55
C ILE A 84 -8.69 -11.33 -6.00
N VAL A 85 -8.71 -12.63 -6.28
CA VAL A 85 -8.69 -13.16 -7.65
C VAL A 85 -9.93 -13.98 -7.94
N HIS A 86 -10.50 -13.83 -9.14
CA HIS A 86 -11.65 -14.64 -9.57
C HIS A 86 -11.27 -16.13 -9.61
N GLN A 87 -12.14 -16.99 -9.07
CA GLN A 87 -11.86 -18.41 -8.92
C GLN A 87 -11.51 -19.11 -10.23
N ASP A 88 -12.12 -18.71 -11.35
CA ASP A 88 -11.98 -19.38 -12.66
C ASP A 88 -10.58 -19.24 -13.25
N ILE A 89 -9.81 -18.21 -12.85
CA ILE A 89 -8.45 -17.97 -13.33
C ILE A 89 -7.39 -18.15 -12.22
N ALA A 90 -7.81 -18.42 -10.99
CA ALA A 90 -6.95 -18.41 -9.83
C ALA A 90 -5.78 -19.38 -9.93
N ASP A 91 -6.02 -20.62 -10.34
CA ASP A 91 -4.97 -21.65 -10.41
C ASP A 91 -3.91 -21.29 -11.46
N ALA A 92 -4.32 -20.86 -12.65
CA ALA A 92 -3.42 -20.43 -13.73
C ALA A 92 -2.61 -19.18 -13.32
N LEU A 93 -3.28 -18.22 -12.67
CA LEU A 93 -2.63 -17.02 -12.17
C LEU A 93 -1.61 -17.35 -11.07
N PHE A 94 -1.95 -18.20 -10.11
CA PHE A 94 -1.02 -18.58 -9.03
C PHE A 94 0.21 -19.32 -9.55
N GLU A 95 0.06 -20.23 -10.51
CA GLU A 95 1.19 -20.94 -11.13
C GLU A 95 2.14 -19.93 -11.81
N ARG A 96 1.57 -19.04 -12.61
CA ARG A 96 2.34 -18.03 -13.31
C ARG A 96 3.00 -17.03 -12.37
N LEU A 97 2.26 -16.53 -11.40
CA LEU A 97 2.74 -15.58 -10.40
C LEU A 97 3.87 -16.17 -9.55
N LYS A 98 3.76 -17.44 -9.15
CA LYS A 98 4.84 -18.16 -8.45
C LYS A 98 6.10 -18.17 -9.28
N THR A 99 6.02 -18.59 -10.54
CA THR A 99 7.18 -18.65 -11.44
C THR A 99 7.86 -17.29 -11.60
N LYS A 100 7.07 -16.23 -11.86
CA LYS A 100 7.61 -14.86 -11.98
C LYS A 100 8.24 -14.38 -10.69
N THR A 101 7.63 -14.66 -9.54
CA THR A 101 8.12 -14.23 -8.22
C THR A 101 9.43 -14.91 -7.84
N GLU A 102 9.58 -16.21 -8.13
CA GLU A 102 10.80 -16.98 -7.86
C GLU A 102 11.97 -16.53 -8.73
N ASN A 103 11.70 -15.94 -9.88
CA ASN A 103 12.71 -15.41 -10.81
C ASN A 103 13.13 -13.96 -10.49
N LEU A 104 12.53 -13.29 -9.50
CA LEU A 104 12.94 -11.95 -9.13
C LEU A 104 14.39 -11.94 -8.59
N SER A 105 15.24 -11.10 -9.19
CA SER A 105 16.59 -10.90 -8.69
C SER A 105 16.58 -10.05 -7.43
N ILE A 106 17.10 -10.63 -6.33
CA ILE A 106 17.18 -9.95 -5.03
C ILE A 106 18.64 -9.55 -4.80
N GLY A 107 18.89 -8.25 -4.65
CA GLY A 107 20.26 -7.77 -4.60
C GLY A 107 20.44 -6.41 -3.94
N ASP A 108 21.66 -5.89 -4.06
CA ASP A 108 22.01 -4.54 -3.64
C ASP A 108 21.30 -3.53 -4.57
N GLY A 109 20.78 -2.45 -4.01
CA GLY A 109 20.09 -1.39 -4.78
C GLY A 109 20.99 -0.60 -5.74
N PHE A 110 22.32 -0.75 -5.63
CA PHE A 110 23.29 -0.19 -6.58
C PHE A 110 23.61 -1.13 -7.75
N ASP A 111 23.16 -2.39 -7.68
CA ASP A 111 23.29 -3.34 -8.77
C ASP A 111 22.12 -3.17 -9.76
N THR A 112 22.44 -2.93 -11.03
CA THR A 112 21.46 -2.67 -12.10
C THR A 112 20.54 -3.85 -12.40
N ASP A 113 20.96 -5.06 -12.06
CA ASP A 113 20.17 -6.28 -12.28
C ASP A 113 19.24 -6.59 -11.10
N THR A 114 19.33 -5.84 -10.01
CA THR A 114 18.47 -6.01 -8.84
C THR A 114 17.05 -5.51 -9.12
N GLN A 115 16.08 -6.38 -8.90
CA GLN A 115 14.66 -6.06 -8.98
C GLN A 115 14.02 -5.82 -7.61
N MET A 116 14.54 -6.44 -6.55
CA MET A 116 14.10 -6.21 -5.18
C MET A 116 15.29 -6.05 -4.24
N GLY A 117 15.35 -4.92 -3.55
CA GLY A 117 16.38 -4.59 -2.58
C GLY A 117 16.09 -5.13 -1.17
N PRO A 118 16.89 -4.72 -0.16
CA PRO A 118 16.68 -5.10 1.24
C PRO A 118 15.55 -4.29 1.89
N LEU A 119 15.12 -4.75 3.05
CA LEU A 119 14.34 -3.95 3.99
C LEU A 119 15.19 -2.81 4.57
N VAL A 120 14.53 -1.74 5.01
CA VAL A 120 15.20 -0.49 5.43
C VAL A 120 16.00 -0.62 6.73
N SER A 121 15.67 -1.57 7.61
CA SER A 121 16.26 -1.68 8.94
C SER A 121 16.07 -3.07 9.54
N GLU A 122 16.88 -3.36 10.59
CA GLU A 122 16.71 -4.57 11.41
C GLU A 122 15.33 -4.63 12.09
N GLN A 123 14.82 -3.49 12.54
CA GLN A 123 13.47 -3.41 13.12
C GLN A 123 12.43 -3.89 12.12
N GLN A 124 12.53 -3.46 10.85
CA GLN A 124 11.59 -3.89 9.80
C GLN A 124 11.77 -5.36 9.44
N LEU A 125 13.00 -5.85 9.41
CA LEU A 125 13.28 -7.28 9.24
C LEU A 125 12.62 -8.12 10.35
N ASN A 126 12.74 -7.71 11.60
CA ASN A 126 12.13 -8.39 12.74
C ASN A 126 10.59 -8.34 12.67
N GLN A 127 10.02 -7.24 12.18
CA GLN A 127 8.57 -7.14 11.92
C GLN A 127 8.12 -8.16 10.87
N VAL A 128 8.80 -8.25 9.73
CA VAL A 128 8.47 -9.23 8.68
C VAL A 128 8.64 -10.66 9.17
N LYS A 129 9.69 -10.97 9.93
CA LYS A 129 9.89 -12.29 10.56
C LYS A 129 8.73 -12.67 11.45
N LYS A 130 8.23 -11.75 12.28
CA LYS A 130 7.05 -11.98 13.12
C LYS A 130 5.87 -12.48 12.28
N TYR A 131 5.62 -11.91 11.10
CA TYR A 131 4.52 -12.36 10.24
C TYR A 131 4.80 -13.71 9.58
N PHE A 132 6.05 -14.05 9.29
CA PHE A 132 6.39 -15.42 8.86
C PHE A 132 6.10 -16.44 9.97
N ASP A 133 6.42 -16.11 11.24
CA ASP A 133 6.13 -16.97 12.39
C ASP A 133 4.61 -17.12 12.62
N ILE A 134 3.83 -16.04 12.45
CA ILE A 134 2.36 -16.09 12.49
C ILE A 134 1.83 -17.02 11.39
N ALA A 135 2.31 -16.85 10.15
CA ALA A 135 1.90 -17.68 9.03
C ALA A 135 2.17 -19.17 9.27
N MET A 136 3.31 -19.52 9.87
CA MET A 136 3.62 -20.89 10.27
C MET A 136 2.67 -21.38 11.36
N THR A 137 2.40 -20.55 12.37
CA THR A 137 1.52 -20.90 13.49
C THR A 137 0.07 -21.13 13.01
N GLU A 138 -0.41 -20.25 12.12
CA GLU A 138 -1.73 -20.35 11.49
C GLU A 138 -1.79 -21.42 10.38
N LYS A 139 -0.65 -22.04 10.04
CA LYS A 139 -0.50 -23.04 8.96
C LYS A 139 -1.00 -22.56 7.62
N LEU A 140 -0.68 -21.30 7.28
CA LEU A 140 -1.09 -20.71 6.00
C LEU A 140 -0.39 -21.40 4.84
N GLY A 141 -1.12 -21.56 3.73
CA GLY A 141 -0.56 -22.09 2.49
C GLY A 141 0.45 -21.11 1.89
N CYS A 142 1.74 -21.47 1.91
CA CYS A 142 2.81 -20.67 1.31
C CYS A 142 3.04 -21.13 -0.13
N LEU A 143 2.74 -20.27 -1.08
CA LEU A 143 2.97 -20.54 -2.50
C LEU A 143 4.46 -20.44 -2.85
N THR A 144 5.14 -19.42 -2.31
CA THR A 144 6.59 -19.20 -2.44
C THR A 144 7.10 -18.27 -1.33
N GLY A 145 8.39 -18.32 -1.04
CA GLY A 145 9.05 -17.39 -0.11
C GLY A 145 9.04 -17.82 1.36
N GLY A 146 8.67 -16.88 2.25
CA GLY A 146 8.58 -17.10 3.70
C GLY A 146 9.93 -17.24 4.42
N LYS A 147 11.03 -16.67 3.87
CA LYS A 147 12.38 -16.89 4.41
C LYS A 147 13.18 -15.58 4.49
N VAL A 148 14.03 -15.51 5.50
CA VAL A 148 15.11 -14.53 5.57
C VAL A 148 16.32 -15.09 4.82
N LEU A 149 16.98 -14.27 4.02
CA LEU A 149 18.19 -14.66 3.31
C LEU A 149 19.41 -14.54 4.26
N GLY A 150 20.18 -15.63 4.38
CA GLY A 150 21.33 -15.73 5.27
C GLY A 150 22.58 -14.99 4.74
N ARG A 151 22.46 -13.72 4.37
CA ARG A 151 23.54 -12.87 3.88
C ARG A 151 23.55 -11.51 4.59
N ALA A 152 24.64 -10.75 4.45
CA ALA A 152 24.72 -9.40 5.00
C ALA A 152 23.62 -8.49 4.43
N GLY A 153 22.99 -7.71 5.31
CA GLY A 153 21.83 -6.87 4.98
C GLY A 153 20.50 -7.49 5.38
N TYR A 154 19.41 -6.72 5.23
CA TYR A 154 18.08 -7.09 5.73
C TYR A 154 17.21 -7.70 4.61
N PHE A 155 17.69 -8.78 4.01
CA PHE A 155 17.07 -9.40 2.86
C PHE A 155 16.09 -10.51 3.26
N VAL A 156 14.91 -10.48 2.65
CA VAL A 156 13.88 -11.53 2.74
C VAL A 156 13.44 -11.94 1.33
N THR A 157 12.91 -13.14 1.21
CA THR A 157 12.31 -13.58 -0.06
C THR A 157 10.98 -12.87 -0.32
N PRO A 158 10.65 -12.52 -1.57
CA PRO A 158 9.29 -12.17 -1.94
C PRO A 158 8.38 -13.35 -1.60
N THR A 159 7.27 -13.08 -0.93
CA THR A 159 6.47 -14.11 -0.28
C THR A 159 5.00 -14.01 -0.64
N ILE A 160 4.39 -15.15 -0.96
CA ILE A 160 2.97 -15.23 -1.30
C ILE A 160 2.31 -16.31 -0.45
N TYR A 161 1.29 -15.92 0.30
CA TYR A 161 0.39 -16.85 1.00
C TYR A 161 -0.97 -16.86 0.32
N HIS A 162 -1.51 -18.05 0.04
CA HIS A 162 -2.79 -18.21 -0.66
C HIS A 162 -3.89 -18.70 0.27
N ASN A 163 -5.15 -18.37 -0.08
CA ASN A 163 -6.36 -18.74 0.68
C ASN A 163 -6.30 -18.35 2.16
N VAL A 164 -5.74 -17.16 2.45
CA VAL A 164 -5.58 -16.68 3.82
C VAL A 164 -6.94 -16.34 4.43
N PRO A 165 -7.24 -16.82 5.66
CA PRO A 165 -8.47 -16.46 6.36
C PRO A 165 -8.57 -14.96 6.60
N VAL A 166 -9.76 -14.37 6.47
CA VAL A 166 -9.99 -12.94 6.71
C VAL A 166 -9.73 -12.52 8.16
N THR A 167 -9.71 -13.49 9.08
CA THR A 167 -9.39 -13.31 10.51
C THR A 167 -7.90 -13.33 10.80
N SER A 168 -7.05 -13.72 9.83
CA SER A 168 -5.60 -13.76 10.00
C SER A 168 -5.02 -12.36 10.18
N GLN A 169 -4.00 -12.24 11.03
CA GLN A 169 -3.24 -10.99 11.15
C GLN A 169 -2.58 -10.61 9.83
N LEU A 170 -2.17 -11.59 9.00
CA LEU A 170 -1.60 -11.31 7.68
C LEU A 170 -2.61 -10.69 6.72
N TRP A 171 -3.91 -10.95 6.89
CA TRP A 171 -4.97 -10.33 6.10
C TRP A 171 -5.34 -8.94 6.59
N THR A 172 -5.35 -8.72 7.91
CA THR A 172 -5.91 -7.52 8.55
C THR A 172 -4.88 -6.44 8.86
N GLU A 173 -3.59 -6.81 9.03
CA GLU A 173 -2.54 -5.90 9.46
C GLU A 173 -1.58 -5.55 8.30
N GLU A 174 -1.01 -4.35 8.35
CA GLU A 174 0.04 -3.91 7.43
C GLU A 174 1.38 -4.55 7.81
N VAL A 175 1.90 -5.41 6.92
CA VAL A 175 3.23 -6.03 7.11
C VAL A 175 4.37 -5.04 6.81
N PHE A 176 4.16 -4.17 5.83
CA PHE A 176 5.13 -3.22 5.29
C PHE A 176 6.41 -3.92 4.82
N GLY A 177 6.23 -4.99 4.06
CA GLY A 177 7.27 -5.88 3.54
C GLY A 177 6.79 -6.66 2.33
N PRO A 178 7.66 -7.45 1.67
CA PRO A 178 7.34 -8.12 0.40
C PRO A 178 6.49 -9.39 0.64
N VAL A 179 5.29 -9.19 1.19
CA VAL A 179 4.36 -10.25 1.58
C VAL A 179 2.98 -9.99 0.98
N LEU A 180 2.59 -10.84 0.04
CA LEU A 180 1.27 -10.88 -0.56
C LEU A 180 0.42 -11.95 0.12
N VAL A 181 -0.82 -11.62 0.43
CA VAL A 181 -1.83 -12.59 0.86
C VAL A 181 -2.97 -12.65 -0.15
N SER A 182 -3.55 -13.81 -0.38
CA SER A 182 -4.60 -13.92 -1.39
C SER A 182 -5.85 -14.65 -0.91
N LYS A 183 -6.96 -14.32 -1.61
CA LYS A 183 -8.26 -14.98 -1.48
C LYS A 183 -8.96 -15.00 -2.83
N THR A 184 -9.73 -16.05 -3.07
CA THR A 184 -10.56 -16.15 -4.27
C THR A 184 -11.97 -15.60 -4.02
N PHE A 185 -12.63 -15.18 -5.09
CA PHE A 185 -14.04 -14.80 -5.13
C PHE A 185 -14.76 -15.43 -6.34
N ALA A 186 -16.07 -15.50 -6.28
CA ALA A 186 -16.91 -15.98 -7.39
C ALA A 186 -17.77 -14.87 -8.01
N GLU A 187 -18.28 -13.96 -7.18
CA GLU A 187 -19.17 -12.88 -7.60
C GLU A 187 -18.54 -11.52 -7.30
N ASP A 188 -18.72 -10.53 -8.16
CA ASP A 188 -18.15 -9.19 -8.01
C ASP A 188 -18.46 -8.55 -6.66
N LEU A 189 -19.65 -8.78 -6.11
CA LEU A 189 -20.05 -8.30 -4.78
C LEU A 189 -19.18 -8.89 -3.66
N ASP A 190 -18.68 -10.11 -3.83
CA ASP A 190 -17.76 -10.73 -2.87
C ASP A 190 -16.38 -10.08 -2.95
N ALA A 191 -15.90 -9.76 -4.17
CA ALA A 191 -14.65 -9.03 -4.37
C ALA A 191 -14.71 -7.66 -3.71
N ILE A 192 -15.79 -6.91 -3.93
CA ILE A 192 -16.03 -5.59 -3.32
C ILE A 192 -16.04 -5.72 -1.79
N ARG A 193 -16.77 -6.70 -1.25
CA ARG A 193 -16.83 -6.94 0.19
C ARG A 193 -15.46 -7.25 0.78
N LEU A 194 -14.70 -8.16 0.15
CA LEU A 194 -13.34 -8.51 0.58
C LEU A 194 -12.39 -7.32 0.51
N ALA A 195 -12.46 -6.51 -0.54
CA ALA A 195 -11.64 -5.30 -0.67
C ALA A 195 -11.93 -4.30 0.45
N ASN A 196 -13.22 -4.10 0.77
CA ASN A 196 -13.68 -3.16 1.78
C ASN A 196 -13.53 -3.66 3.23
N ASP A 197 -13.30 -4.97 3.42
CA ASP A 197 -13.09 -5.61 4.74
C ASP A 197 -11.67 -5.31 5.25
N SER A 198 -11.47 -4.05 5.62
CA SER A 198 -10.23 -3.56 6.20
C SER A 198 -10.48 -2.29 7.01
N LYS A 199 -9.72 -2.13 8.08
CA LYS A 199 -9.64 -0.86 8.81
C LYS A 199 -8.92 0.24 8.03
N PHE A 200 -8.18 -0.14 6.99
CA PHE A 200 -7.49 0.76 6.07
C PHE A 200 -8.30 0.96 4.79
N ALA A 201 -8.03 2.07 4.09
CA ALA A 201 -8.70 2.40 2.84
C ALA A 201 -7.86 3.42 2.03
N LEU A 202 -6.58 3.09 1.77
CA LEU A 202 -5.68 4.00 1.07
C LEU A 202 -5.82 3.86 -0.45
N ALA A 203 -5.54 2.68 -0.98
CA ALA A 203 -5.57 2.45 -2.41
C ALA A 203 -6.14 1.06 -2.77
N ALA A 204 -6.51 0.89 -4.05
CA ALA A 204 -6.84 -0.38 -4.65
C ALA A 204 -6.48 -0.40 -6.14
N THR A 205 -6.27 -1.60 -6.69
CA THR A 205 -6.14 -1.83 -8.13
C THR A 205 -7.23 -2.79 -8.58
N ILE A 206 -7.80 -2.57 -9.77
CA ILE A 206 -8.72 -3.50 -10.43
C ILE A 206 -8.13 -3.85 -11.78
N VAL A 207 -8.06 -5.14 -12.09
CA VAL A 207 -7.57 -5.67 -13.37
C VAL A 207 -8.70 -6.41 -14.06
N SER A 208 -9.13 -5.90 -15.21
CA SER A 208 -10.24 -6.42 -16.00
C SER A 208 -10.12 -5.96 -17.45
N ALA A 209 -10.53 -6.77 -18.39
CA ALA A 209 -10.66 -6.37 -19.79
C ALA A 209 -11.90 -5.48 -20.02
N ASP A 210 -12.94 -5.60 -19.19
CA ASP A 210 -14.13 -4.75 -19.20
C ASP A 210 -13.92 -3.51 -18.30
N GLU A 211 -13.49 -2.41 -18.92
CA GLU A 211 -13.23 -1.15 -18.21
C GLU A 211 -14.51 -0.54 -17.60
N ASP A 212 -15.67 -0.73 -18.21
CA ASP A 212 -16.95 -0.24 -17.70
C ASP A 212 -17.37 -1.00 -16.42
N ALA A 213 -17.17 -2.32 -16.39
CA ALA A 213 -17.40 -3.14 -15.21
C ALA A 213 -16.40 -2.77 -14.10
N ALA A 214 -15.11 -2.61 -14.45
CA ALA A 214 -14.08 -2.18 -13.52
C ALA A 214 -14.39 -0.81 -12.91
N LEU A 215 -14.86 0.16 -13.70
CA LEU A 215 -15.25 1.48 -13.21
C LEU A 215 -16.46 1.41 -12.25
N LYS A 216 -17.46 0.59 -12.55
CA LYS A 216 -18.61 0.37 -11.66
C LYS A 216 -18.19 -0.28 -10.34
N MET A 217 -17.23 -1.20 -10.38
CA MET A 217 -16.64 -1.81 -9.19
C MET A 217 -15.83 -0.78 -8.39
N ALA A 218 -15.02 0.03 -9.05
CA ALA A 218 -14.19 1.07 -8.43
C ALA A 218 -15.03 2.05 -7.61
N LEU A 219 -16.19 2.46 -8.10
CA LEU A 219 -17.10 3.37 -7.40
C LEU A 219 -17.66 2.79 -6.08
N GLN A 220 -17.56 1.47 -5.87
CA GLN A 220 -18.02 0.77 -4.67
C GLN A 220 -16.87 0.42 -3.70
N ILE A 221 -15.63 0.54 -4.13
CA ILE A 221 -14.46 0.30 -3.29
C ILE A 221 -14.18 1.50 -2.40
N GLN A 222 -14.06 1.26 -1.11
CA GLN A 222 -13.69 2.27 -0.11
C GLN A 222 -12.18 2.43 -0.09
N ALA A 223 -11.64 3.21 -1.02
CA ALA A 223 -10.23 3.58 -1.08
C ALA A 223 -10.11 5.00 -1.60
N GLY A 224 -9.11 5.72 -1.11
CA GLY A 224 -8.88 7.10 -1.53
C GLY A 224 -8.32 7.21 -2.94
N HIS A 225 -7.64 6.16 -3.42
CA HIS A 225 -7.08 6.09 -4.75
C HIS A 225 -7.33 4.72 -5.38
N ILE A 226 -7.80 4.69 -6.63
CA ILE A 226 -8.08 3.44 -7.34
C ILE A 226 -7.47 3.52 -8.74
N TRP A 227 -6.70 2.49 -9.08
CA TRP A 227 -6.18 2.27 -10.42
C TRP A 227 -7.00 1.19 -11.13
N ILE A 228 -7.27 1.38 -12.40
CA ILE A 228 -7.84 0.35 -13.28
C ILE A 228 -6.76 0.01 -14.30
N ASN A 229 -6.39 -1.27 -14.38
CA ASN A 229 -5.34 -1.78 -15.26
C ASN A 229 -4.01 -1.01 -15.12
N GLU A 230 -3.70 -0.54 -13.92
CA GLU A 230 -2.50 0.23 -13.62
C GLU A 230 -2.17 0.11 -12.14
N GLN A 231 -0.99 0.53 -11.71
CA GLN A 231 -0.60 0.49 -10.32
C GLN A 231 0.44 1.56 -9.96
N GLN A 232 0.40 2.02 -8.71
CA GLN A 232 1.41 2.87 -8.07
C GLN A 232 1.72 4.20 -8.80
N ILE A 233 0.90 4.61 -9.77
CA ILE A 233 1.04 5.94 -10.40
C ILE A 233 0.46 6.98 -9.46
N VAL A 234 1.29 7.95 -9.08
CA VAL A 234 0.88 9.13 -8.29
C VAL A 234 1.00 10.36 -9.19
N LEU A 235 -0.12 11.01 -9.43
CA LEU A 235 -0.20 12.20 -10.27
C LEU A 235 -0.21 13.44 -9.37
N PRO A 236 0.73 14.41 -9.56
CA PRO A 236 0.74 15.63 -8.75
C PRO A 236 -0.53 16.46 -8.83
N GLN A 237 -1.36 16.27 -9.86
CA GLN A 237 -2.62 16.97 -10.07
C GLN A 237 -3.81 16.34 -9.35
N ALA A 238 -3.69 15.07 -8.95
CA ALA A 238 -4.74 14.33 -8.27
C ALA A 238 -4.54 14.35 -6.75
N GLY A 239 -5.60 14.59 -6.00
CA GLY A 239 -5.54 14.54 -4.53
C GLY A 239 -5.20 13.13 -4.06
N TRP A 240 -4.17 13.01 -3.22
CA TRP A 240 -3.72 11.77 -2.61
C TRP A 240 -4.18 11.69 -1.15
N GLY A 241 -4.66 10.56 -0.71
CA GLY A 241 -5.01 10.30 0.70
C GLY A 241 -6.04 9.20 0.86
N GLY A 242 -6.10 8.65 2.06
CA GLY A 242 -6.95 7.52 2.39
C GLY A 242 -8.25 7.89 3.12
N PHE A 243 -9.09 6.87 3.33
CA PHE A 243 -10.24 6.88 4.24
C PHE A 243 -9.92 6.02 5.47
N LYS A 244 -10.84 5.92 6.40
CA LYS A 244 -10.73 5.10 7.62
C LYS A 244 -9.40 5.37 8.37
N GLN A 245 -8.66 4.32 8.76
CA GLN A 245 -7.38 4.46 9.46
C GLN A 245 -6.17 4.72 8.54
N SER A 246 -6.39 4.84 7.24
CA SER A 246 -5.30 5.24 6.32
C SER A 246 -5.01 6.73 6.34
N GLY A 247 -5.87 7.54 6.96
CA GLY A 247 -5.55 8.94 7.15
C GLY A 247 -6.73 9.89 7.11
N ILE A 248 -6.42 11.17 7.16
CA ILE A 248 -7.37 12.29 7.06
C ILE A 248 -6.74 13.43 6.26
N GLY A 249 -7.56 14.13 5.51
CA GLY A 249 -7.08 15.19 4.59
C GLY A 249 -6.67 14.62 3.24
N ARG A 250 -6.07 15.48 2.43
CA ARG A 250 -5.50 15.11 1.13
C ARG A 250 -4.20 15.87 0.92
N GLU A 251 -3.29 15.20 0.24
CA GLU A 251 -2.07 15.79 -0.30
C GLU A 251 -2.17 15.88 -1.82
N LEU A 252 -1.30 16.62 -2.45
CA LEU A 252 -1.30 16.85 -3.89
C LEU A 252 -2.58 17.52 -4.42
N GLY A 253 -2.59 17.87 -5.70
CA GLY A 253 -3.71 18.53 -6.35
C GLY A 253 -4.14 19.85 -5.66
N SER A 254 -5.35 20.28 -5.95
CA SER A 254 -5.97 21.46 -5.32
C SER A 254 -6.27 21.24 -3.83
N ASP A 255 -6.62 20.00 -3.47
CA ASP A 255 -6.96 19.66 -2.10
C ASP A 255 -5.75 19.73 -1.16
N GLY A 256 -4.58 19.25 -1.63
CA GLY A 256 -3.33 19.38 -0.91
C GLY A 256 -2.92 20.83 -0.69
N LEU A 257 -3.09 21.69 -1.71
CA LEU A 257 -2.83 23.13 -1.57
C LEU A 257 -3.76 23.79 -0.55
N SER A 258 -5.03 23.37 -0.51
CA SER A 258 -6.03 23.90 0.42
C SER A 258 -5.66 23.67 1.89
N ALA A 259 -4.89 22.63 2.20
CA ALA A 259 -4.41 22.35 3.57
C ALA A 259 -3.46 23.45 4.10
N TYR A 260 -2.84 24.22 3.22
CA TYR A 260 -1.92 25.33 3.56
C TYR A 260 -2.57 26.72 3.45
N GLN A 261 -3.87 26.79 3.22
CA GLN A 261 -4.61 28.03 3.00
C GLN A 261 -5.77 28.17 3.99
N LYS A 262 -6.15 29.41 4.26
CA LYS A 262 -7.36 29.74 5.03
C LYS A 262 -8.20 30.73 4.27
N SER A 263 -9.50 30.45 4.14
CA SER A 263 -10.43 31.40 3.57
C SER A 263 -10.74 32.54 4.56
N LYS A 264 -10.79 33.77 4.04
CA LYS A 264 -11.25 34.96 4.79
C LYS A 264 -12.37 35.62 4.00
N HIS A 265 -13.48 35.86 4.65
CA HIS A 265 -14.54 36.68 4.07
C HIS A 265 -14.39 38.14 4.50
N VAL A 266 -14.45 39.06 3.53
CA VAL A 266 -14.42 40.50 3.79
C VAL A 266 -15.65 41.08 3.10
N LEU A 267 -16.55 41.70 3.86
CA LEU A 267 -17.72 42.41 3.37
C LEU A 267 -17.50 43.91 3.53
N LEU A 268 -17.61 44.67 2.42
CA LEU A 268 -17.64 46.11 2.41
C LEU A 268 -19.06 46.56 1.97
N THR A 269 -19.74 47.27 2.86
CA THR A 269 -21.02 47.93 2.56
C THR A 269 -20.79 49.43 2.32
N HIS A 270 -21.37 49.95 1.27
CA HIS A 270 -21.34 51.39 0.93
C HIS A 270 -22.54 52.09 1.50
#